data_65077f0af53af3af772aacbc2021306b
#
_entry.id   65077f0af53af3af772aacbc2021306b
#
_cell.length_a   1.000
_cell.length_b   1.000
_cell.length_c   1.000
_cell.angle_alpha   90.00
_cell.angle_beta   90.00
_cell.angle_gamma   90.00
#
_symmetry.space_group_name_H-M   'P 1'
#
loop_
_entity.id
_entity.type
_entity.pdbx_description
1 polymer ?
#
loop_
_entity_poly.entity_id
_entity_poly.type
_entity_poly.pdbx_seq_one_letter_code
_entity_poly.pdbx_strand_id
1 'polypeptide(L)'
;GDLVSPSSLPILPKDASEAISTARSHHPELIRVKHEVAAAELVVKASQLTYRPRLEAGAGLSNVDLDGEVTRSLSLTVSGLIYSGGSIASASRSAIAQRDATRARLHVAGLEVEQIVRNAFVVLEVARSTGEATDRQIEAAGVAFRGVREEASLGARTTLDVLNAEQE
;
A
#
# COMPACT_ATOMS: atom_id res chain seq x y z
N GLY A 1 5.65 -36.71 -4.90
CA GLY A 1 4.89 -35.97 -5.90
C GLY A 1 5.80 -34.94 -6.55
N ASP A 2 5.89 -34.93 -7.86
CA ASP A 2 6.71 -33.97 -8.59
C ASP A 2 6.19 -32.54 -8.35
N LEU A 3 7.08 -31.67 -7.91
CA LEU A 3 6.79 -30.24 -7.78
C LEU A 3 6.76 -29.64 -9.20
N VAL A 4 5.60 -29.10 -9.57
CA VAL A 4 5.45 -28.40 -10.85
C VAL A 4 5.98 -26.99 -10.68
N SER A 5 7.03 -26.65 -11.42
CA SER A 5 7.51 -25.28 -11.47
C SER A 5 6.45 -24.34 -12.07
N PRO A 6 6.21 -23.15 -11.52
CA PRO A 6 5.26 -22.19 -12.08
C PRO A 6 5.67 -21.81 -13.52
N SER A 7 4.68 -21.75 -14.42
CA SER A 7 4.91 -21.56 -15.87
C SER A 7 5.48 -20.18 -16.23
N SER A 8 5.38 -19.18 -15.34
CA SER A 8 6.05 -17.88 -15.50
C SER A 8 6.22 -17.22 -14.14
N LEU A 9 7.43 -16.81 -13.83
CA LEU A 9 7.69 -15.92 -12.70
C LEU A 9 7.55 -14.46 -13.18
N PRO A 10 7.03 -13.56 -12.34
CA PRO A 10 7.00 -12.14 -12.68
C PRO A 10 8.42 -11.61 -12.89
N ILE A 11 8.57 -10.65 -13.80
CA ILE A 11 9.85 -9.96 -13.99
C ILE A 11 10.12 -9.12 -12.73
N LEU A 12 11.14 -9.52 -11.99
CA LEU A 12 11.57 -8.81 -10.79
C LEU A 12 12.48 -7.63 -11.16
N PRO A 13 12.41 -6.50 -10.43
CA PRO A 13 13.37 -5.42 -10.56
C PRO A 13 14.81 -5.92 -10.34
N LYS A 14 15.77 -5.30 -11.01
CA LYS A 14 17.18 -5.75 -10.94
C LYS A 14 17.81 -5.52 -9.58
N ASP A 15 17.41 -4.45 -8.91
CA ASP A 15 17.91 -4.08 -7.59
C ASP A 15 16.81 -3.46 -6.72
N ALA A 16 17.11 -3.29 -5.43
CA ALA A 16 16.21 -2.69 -4.47
C ALA A 16 15.91 -1.21 -4.79
N SER A 17 16.82 -0.48 -5.43
CA SER A 17 16.65 0.93 -5.75
C SER A 17 15.62 1.13 -6.87
N GLU A 18 15.66 0.29 -7.90
CA GLU A 18 14.67 0.26 -8.97
C GLU A 18 13.27 -0.12 -8.43
N ALA A 19 13.22 -1.12 -7.55
CA ALA A 19 11.97 -1.53 -6.89
C ALA A 19 11.36 -0.41 -6.03
N ILE A 20 12.19 0.32 -5.25
CA ILE A 20 11.75 1.45 -4.43
C ILE A 20 11.21 2.58 -5.32
N SER A 21 11.89 2.90 -6.42
CA SER A 21 11.44 3.95 -7.34
C SER A 21 10.09 3.61 -7.97
N THR A 22 9.90 2.35 -8.35
CA THR A 22 8.64 1.83 -8.89
C THR A 22 7.54 1.84 -7.83
N ALA A 23 7.83 1.41 -6.60
CA ALA A 23 6.89 1.43 -5.50
C ALA A 23 6.47 2.86 -5.14
N ARG A 24 7.38 3.84 -5.09
CA ARG A 24 7.07 5.24 -4.82
C ARG A 24 6.10 5.87 -5.82
N SER A 25 6.10 5.39 -7.07
CA SER A 25 5.22 5.90 -8.12
C SER A 25 3.87 5.18 -8.21
N HIS A 26 3.82 3.89 -7.90
CA HIS A 26 2.66 3.04 -8.18
C HIS A 26 2.03 2.40 -6.93
N HIS A 27 2.64 2.51 -5.75
CA HIS A 27 2.09 1.86 -4.56
C HIS A 27 0.73 2.45 -4.18
N PRO A 28 -0.34 1.63 -4.05
CA PRO A 28 -1.70 2.11 -3.81
C PRO A 28 -1.82 2.97 -2.54
N GLU A 29 -1.09 2.63 -1.48
CA GLU A 29 -1.09 3.38 -0.23
C GLU A 29 -0.56 4.82 -0.42
N LEU A 30 0.50 5.01 -1.20
CA LEU A 30 1.02 6.34 -1.49
C LEU A 30 0.06 7.15 -2.35
N ILE A 31 -0.63 6.50 -3.30
CA ILE A 31 -1.65 7.15 -4.12
C ILE A 31 -2.82 7.59 -3.21
N ARG A 32 -3.29 6.73 -2.31
CA ARG A 32 -4.34 7.03 -1.34
C ARG A 32 -4.00 8.24 -0.48
N VAL A 33 -2.83 8.24 0.15
CA VAL A 33 -2.40 9.34 1.04
C VAL A 33 -2.16 10.64 0.25
N LYS A 34 -1.69 10.59 -1.00
CA LYS A 34 -1.61 11.77 -1.88
C LYS A 34 -2.99 12.40 -2.12
N HIS A 35 -4.01 11.59 -2.35
CA HIS A 35 -5.38 12.09 -2.49
C HIS A 35 -5.93 12.66 -1.17
N GLU A 36 -5.56 12.11 -0.02
CA GLU A 36 -5.90 12.68 1.29
C GLU A 36 -5.26 14.06 1.50
N VAL A 37 -4.01 14.24 1.09
CA VAL A 37 -3.35 15.56 1.11
C VAL A 37 -4.10 16.56 0.21
N ALA A 38 -4.46 16.15 -1.01
CA ALA A 38 -5.22 17.00 -1.92
C ALA A 38 -6.59 17.38 -1.33
N ALA A 39 -7.29 16.43 -0.70
CA ALA A 39 -8.55 16.70 0.00
C ALA A 39 -8.36 17.68 1.16
N ALA A 40 -7.31 17.52 1.99
CA ALA A 40 -7.01 18.44 3.08
C ALA A 40 -6.69 19.86 2.57
N GLU A 41 -6.01 20.01 1.42
CA GLU A 41 -5.77 21.30 0.77
C GLU A 41 -7.06 21.98 0.33
N LEU A 42 -8.03 21.20 -0.17
CA LEU A 42 -9.35 21.73 -0.51
C LEU A 42 -10.13 22.18 0.72
N VAL A 43 -10.01 21.47 1.86
CA VAL A 43 -10.61 21.88 3.13
C VAL A 43 -10.05 23.21 3.61
N VAL A 44 -8.74 23.45 3.46
CA VAL A 44 -8.13 24.76 3.77
C VAL A 44 -8.74 25.85 2.87
N LYS A 45 -8.84 25.62 1.56
CA LYS A 45 -9.48 26.57 0.64
C LYS A 45 -10.94 26.82 1.00
N ALA A 46 -11.70 25.77 1.34
CA ALA A 46 -13.09 25.89 1.76
C ALA A 46 -13.24 26.73 3.03
N SER A 47 -12.36 26.55 4.03
CA SER A 47 -12.38 27.32 5.27
C SER A 47 -12.13 28.83 5.02
N GLN A 48 -11.28 29.15 4.06
CA GLN A 48 -11.01 30.55 3.66
C GLN A 48 -12.18 31.18 2.91
N LEU A 49 -12.93 30.38 2.15
CA LEU A 49 -14.11 30.86 1.40
C LEU A 49 -15.30 31.17 2.32
N THR A 50 -15.32 30.70 3.57
CA THR A 50 -16.39 30.98 4.55
C THR A 50 -16.54 32.48 4.85
N TYR A 51 -15.51 33.29 4.63
CA TYR A 51 -15.60 34.74 4.72
C TYR A 51 -16.37 35.41 3.55
N ARG A 52 -16.61 34.68 2.46
CA ARG A 52 -17.28 35.25 1.29
C ARG A 52 -18.80 35.16 1.40
N PRO A 53 -19.55 36.18 0.94
CA PRO A 53 -21.00 36.05 0.87
C PRO A 53 -21.39 34.87 -0.03
N ARG A 54 -22.46 34.19 0.37
CA ARG A 54 -23.08 33.08 -0.40
C ARG A 54 -24.30 33.65 -1.12
N LEU A 55 -24.40 33.36 -2.40
CA LEU A 55 -25.58 33.65 -3.23
C LEU A 55 -26.31 32.34 -3.48
N GLU A 56 -27.56 32.25 -3.10
CA GLU A 56 -28.43 31.11 -3.30
C GLU A 56 -29.62 31.49 -4.15
N ALA A 57 -29.88 30.77 -5.23
CA ALA A 57 -31.08 30.90 -6.05
C ALA A 57 -31.95 29.66 -5.81
N GLY A 58 -33.21 29.86 -5.47
CA GLY A 58 -34.20 28.80 -5.24
C GLY A 58 -35.42 28.97 -6.12
N ALA A 59 -35.94 27.90 -6.69
CA ALA A 59 -37.21 27.84 -7.35
C ALA A 59 -38.06 26.73 -6.70
N GLY A 60 -39.30 27.03 -6.33
CA GLY A 60 -40.20 26.10 -5.66
C GLY A 60 -41.58 26.05 -6.32
N LEU A 61 -42.16 24.88 -6.35
CA LEU A 61 -43.56 24.65 -6.70
C LEU A 61 -44.22 23.96 -5.51
N SER A 62 -45.28 24.53 -4.97
CA SER A 62 -46.05 23.91 -3.88
C SER A 62 -47.54 23.96 -4.19
N ASN A 63 -48.23 22.84 -3.93
CA ASN A 63 -49.68 22.79 -3.86
C ASN A 63 -50.09 23.15 -2.44
N VAL A 64 -50.84 24.23 -2.30
CA VAL A 64 -51.17 24.78 -0.98
C VAL A 64 -52.56 24.39 -0.50
N ASP A 65 -53.52 24.02 -1.40
CA ASP A 65 -54.90 23.74 -1.03
C ASP A 65 -55.56 22.59 -1.79
N LEU A 66 -56.71 22.12 -1.22
CA LEU A 66 -57.62 21.15 -1.81
C LEU A 66 -58.25 21.61 -3.14
N ASP A 67 -58.15 22.89 -3.47
CA ASP A 67 -58.66 23.50 -4.72
C ASP A 67 -57.63 23.47 -5.87
N GLY A 68 -56.47 22.89 -5.67
CA GLY A 68 -55.45 22.65 -6.73
C GLY A 68 -54.68 23.91 -7.15
N GLU A 69 -54.66 24.95 -6.34
CA GLU A 69 -53.82 26.12 -6.63
C GLU A 69 -52.32 25.82 -6.47
N VAL A 70 -51.56 26.06 -7.52
CA VAL A 70 -50.11 25.83 -7.56
C VAL A 70 -49.36 27.15 -7.29
N THR A 71 -48.76 27.25 -6.13
CA THR A 71 -47.89 28.38 -5.80
C THR A 71 -46.49 28.19 -6.40
N ARG A 72 -46.03 29.16 -7.15
CA ARG A 72 -44.69 29.21 -7.72
C ARG A 72 -43.86 30.23 -6.96
N SER A 73 -42.72 29.81 -6.42
CA SER A 73 -41.79 30.73 -5.74
C SER A 73 -40.46 30.75 -6.45
N LEU A 74 -39.90 31.98 -6.60
CA LEU A 74 -38.55 32.22 -7.03
C LEU A 74 -37.85 33.04 -5.95
N SER A 75 -36.74 32.58 -5.43
CA SER A 75 -35.98 33.27 -4.38
C SER A 75 -34.53 33.47 -4.79
N LEU A 76 -33.99 34.61 -4.46
CA LEU A 76 -32.56 34.94 -4.56
C LEU A 76 -32.13 35.47 -3.19
N THR A 77 -31.27 34.71 -2.53
CA THR A 77 -30.82 35.03 -1.17
C THR A 77 -29.31 35.26 -1.15
N VAL A 78 -28.90 36.42 -0.63
CA VAL A 78 -27.49 36.71 -0.32
C VAL A 78 -27.31 36.59 1.18
N SER A 79 -26.45 35.66 1.63
CA SER A 79 -26.12 35.50 3.04
C SER A 79 -24.63 35.63 3.27
N GLY A 80 -24.23 36.32 4.32
CA GLY A 80 -22.85 36.52 4.68
C GLY A 80 -22.68 36.78 6.16
N LEU A 81 -21.57 36.30 6.72
CA LEU A 81 -21.25 36.48 8.12
C LEU A 81 -20.49 37.80 8.30
N ILE A 82 -21.03 38.72 9.10
CA ILE A 82 -20.41 40.02 9.36
C ILE A 82 -19.36 39.92 10.46
N TYR A 83 -19.65 39.14 11.50
CA TYR A 83 -18.74 38.96 12.62
C TYR A 83 -18.89 37.54 13.22
N SER A 84 -17.78 36.87 13.49
CA SER A 84 -17.77 35.47 13.96
C SER A 84 -17.02 35.27 15.30
N GLY A 85 -16.60 36.35 15.97
CA GLY A 85 -15.82 36.24 17.20
C GLY A 85 -14.51 35.45 17.05
N GLY A 86 -13.93 35.41 15.83
CA GLY A 86 -12.68 34.67 15.54
C GLY A 86 -12.86 33.17 15.21
N SER A 87 -14.11 32.66 15.21
CA SER A 87 -14.35 31.21 14.95
C SER A 87 -13.87 30.78 13.56
N ILE A 88 -14.10 31.59 12.50
CA ILE A 88 -13.64 31.28 11.15
C ILE A 88 -12.10 31.28 11.08
N ALA A 89 -11.44 32.25 11.71
CA ALA A 89 -9.98 32.29 11.76
C ALA A 89 -9.40 31.07 12.50
N SER A 90 -10.06 30.63 13.58
CA SER A 90 -9.70 29.42 14.29
C SER A 90 -9.90 28.16 13.43
N ALA A 91 -11.04 28.06 12.74
CA ALA A 91 -11.31 26.95 11.82
C ALA A 91 -10.28 26.86 10.69
N SER A 92 -9.88 28.01 10.13
CA SER A 92 -8.85 28.06 9.09
C SER A 92 -7.48 27.60 9.61
N ARG A 93 -7.07 28.03 10.81
CA ARG A 93 -5.83 27.54 11.46
C ARG A 93 -5.87 26.05 11.72
N SER A 94 -7.02 25.52 12.19
CA SER A 94 -7.23 24.08 12.41
C SER A 94 -7.11 23.31 11.10
N ALA A 95 -7.73 23.79 10.01
CA ALA A 95 -7.63 23.17 8.69
C ALA A 95 -6.18 23.13 8.16
N ILE A 96 -5.42 24.22 8.37
CA ILE A 96 -4.00 24.28 8.01
C ILE A 96 -3.19 23.24 8.80
N ALA A 97 -3.38 23.17 10.11
CA ALA A 97 -2.70 22.17 10.96
C ALA A 97 -3.03 20.73 10.53
N GLN A 98 -4.30 20.47 10.20
CA GLN A 98 -4.72 19.15 9.72
C GLN A 98 -4.10 18.81 8.35
N ARG A 99 -4.01 19.77 7.41
CA ARG A 99 -3.29 19.57 6.15
C ARG A 99 -1.82 19.23 6.40
N ASP A 100 -1.15 19.93 7.31
CA ASP A 100 0.27 19.72 7.59
C ASP A 100 0.48 18.36 8.26
N ALA A 101 -0.43 17.93 9.15
CA ALA A 101 -0.43 16.58 9.72
C ALA A 101 -0.60 15.51 8.62
N THR A 102 -1.48 15.74 7.63
CA THR A 102 -1.67 14.80 6.52
C THR A 102 -0.45 14.73 5.60
N ARG A 103 0.23 15.86 5.38
CA ARG A 103 1.52 15.88 4.64
C ARG A 103 2.61 15.10 5.37
N ALA A 104 2.68 15.22 6.70
CA ALA A 104 3.61 14.41 7.50
C ALA A 104 3.30 12.91 7.38
N ARG A 105 2.02 12.51 7.37
CA ARG A 105 1.61 11.11 7.11
C ARG A 105 2.06 10.60 5.75
N LEU A 106 1.99 11.44 4.70
CA LEU A 106 2.50 11.06 3.38
C LEU A 106 4.01 10.75 3.42
N HIS A 107 4.77 11.54 4.18
CA HIS A 107 6.20 11.28 4.34
C HIS A 107 6.45 9.94 5.06
N VAL A 108 5.74 9.68 6.16
CA VAL A 108 5.82 8.41 6.91
C VAL A 108 5.45 7.23 6.02
N ALA A 109 4.32 7.30 5.30
CA ALA A 109 3.91 6.25 4.37
C ALA A 109 4.97 5.98 3.29
N GLY A 110 5.68 7.02 2.84
CA GLY A 110 6.81 6.86 1.90
C GLY A 110 7.97 6.04 2.49
N LEU A 111 8.32 6.28 3.75
CA LEU A 111 9.36 5.52 4.46
C LEU A 111 8.93 4.08 4.74
N GLU A 112 7.66 3.87 5.12
CA GLU A 112 7.11 2.54 5.37
C GLU A 112 7.13 1.69 4.09
N VAL A 113 6.69 2.23 2.96
CA VAL A 113 6.75 1.53 1.66
C VAL A 113 8.19 1.19 1.29
N GLU A 114 9.12 2.12 1.49
CA GLU A 114 10.54 1.86 1.24
C GLU A 114 11.08 0.72 2.12
N GLN A 115 10.73 0.70 3.41
CA GLN A 115 11.11 -0.36 4.33
C GLN A 115 10.53 -1.72 3.91
N ILE A 116 9.25 -1.77 3.52
CA ILE A 116 8.61 -2.99 3.03
C ILE A 116 9.34 -3.55 1.83
N VAL A 117 9.69 -2.70 0.85
CA VAL A 117 10.42 -3.12 -0.35
C VAL A 117 11.81 -3.64 0.01
N ARG A 118 12.57 -2.94 0.87
CA ARG A 118 13.90 -3.38 1.33
C ARG A 118 13.83 -4.74 2.03
N ASN A 119 12.86 -4.92 2.92
CA ASN A 119 12.67 -6.19 3.62
C ASN A 119 12.33 -7.32 2.64
N ALA A 120 11.46 -7.07 1.65
CA ALA A 120 11.13 -8.06 0.63
C ALA A 120 12.36 -8.47 -0.20
N PHE A 121 13.26 -7.53 -0.52
CA PHE A 121 14.51 -7.84 -1.21
C PHE A 121 15.47 -8.67 -0.36
N VAL A 122 15.58 -8.38 0.94
CA VAL A 122 16.38 -9.20 1.86
C VAL A 122 15.84 -10.63 1.93
N VAL A 123 14.52 -10.79 2.05
CA VAL A 123 13.88 -12.13 2.05
C VAL A 123 14.15 -12.87 0.74
N LEU A 124 14.07 -12.18 -0.39
CA LEU A 124 14.37 -12.76 -1.70
C LEU A 124 15.84 -13.24 -1.80
N GLU A 125 16.77 -12.43 -1.30
CA GLU A 125 18.19 -12.78 -1.30
C GLU A 125 18.48 -14.00 -0.40
N VAL A 126 17.87 -14.01 0.79
CA VAL A 126 17.95 -15.18 1.70
C VAL A 126 17.37 -16.42 1.04
N ALA A 127 16.22 -16.31 0.38
CA ALA A 127 15.59 -17.44 -0.31
C ALA A 127 16.48 -18.00 -1.44
N ARG A 128 17.10 -17.11 -2.23
CA ARG A 128 18.06 -17.51 -3.28
C ARG A 128 19.27 -18.22 -2.72
N SER A 129 19.89 -17.61 -1.69
CA SER A 129 21.08 -18.23 -1.03
C SER A 129 20.75 -19.57 -0.38
N THR A 130 19.55 -19.70 0.20
CA THR A 130 19.09 -20.98 0.77
C THR A 130 18.89 -22.01 -0.33
N GLY A 131 18.28 -21.63 -1.47
CA GLY A 131 18.13 -22.52 -2.62
C GLY A 131 19.49 -23.05 -3.10
N GLU A 132 20.46 -22.15 -3.34
CA GLU A 132 21.81 -22.55 -3.74
C GLU A 132 22.53 -23.45 -2.72
N ALA A 133 22.33 -23.18 -1.41
CA ALA A 133 22.88 -24.01 -0.36
C ALA A 133 22.24 -25.41 -0.35
N THR A 134 20.93 -25.48 -0.54
CA THR A 134 20.18 -26.74 -0.63
C THR A 134 20.64 -27.57 -1.84
N ASP A 135 20.81 -26.94 -3.00
CA ASP A 135 21.30 -27.62 -4.20
C ASP A 135 22.70 -28.24 -3.96
N ARG A 136 23.62 -27.49 -3.33
CA ARG A 136 24.93 -28.01 -2.95
C ARG A 136 24.85 -29.14 -1.91
N GLN A 137 23.92 -29.06 -0.97
CA GLN A 137 23.68 -30.09 0.02
C GLN A 137 23.20 -31.40 -0.66
N ILE A 138 22.26 -31.31 -1.60
CA ILE A 138 21.76 -32.44 -2.38
C ILE A 138 22.90 -33.09 -3.17
N GLU A 139 23.74 -32.29 -3.82
CA GLU A 139 24.89 -32.79 -4.56
C GLU A 139 25.88 -33.53 -3.64
N ALA A 140 26.22 -32.93 -2.47
CA ALA A 140 27.12 -33.54 -1.48
C ALA A 140 26.53 -34.83 -0.90
N ALA A 141 25.26 -34.85 -0.52
CA ALA A 141 24.57 -36.06 -0.03
C ALA A 141 24.56 -37.15 -1.12
N GLY A 142 24.30 -36.79 -2.37
CA GLY A 142 24.37 -37.76 -3.47
C GLY A 142 25.77 -38.35 -3.71
N VAL A 143 26.83 -37.55 -3.53
CA VAL A 143 28.22 -38.06 -3.56
C VAL A 143 28.49 -38.98 -2.39
N ALA A 144 28.11 -38.57 -1.18
CA ALA A 144 28.28 -39.39 0.04
C ALA A 144 27.53 -40.75 -0.07
N PHE A 145 26.27 -40.72 -0.50
CA PHE A 145 25.48 -41.93 -0.73
C PHE A 145 26.15 -42.90 -1.71
N ARG A 146 26.65 -42.37 -2.86
CA ARG A 146 27.40 -43.24 -3.80
C ARG A 146 28.64 -43.85 -3.18
N GLY A 147 29.39 -43.06 -2.39
CA GLY A 147 30.57 -43.57 -1.68
C GLY A 147 30.24 -44.69 -0.70
N VAL A 148 29.20 -44.51 0.17
CA VAL A 148 28.76 -45.49 1.11
C VAL A 148 28.28 -46.78 0.40
N ARG A 149 27.59 -46.65 -0.70
CA ARG A 149 27.11 -47.78 -1.51
C ARG A 149 28.26 -48.57 -2.14
N GLU A 150 29.30 -47.90 -2.66
CA GLU A 150 30.50 -48.55 -3.17
C GLU A 150 31.28 -49.27 -2.06
N GLU A 151 31.48 -48.64 -0.91
CA GLU A 151 32.13 -49.25 0.27
C GLU A 151 31.34 -50.47 0.77
N ALA A 152 30.01 -50.42 0.75
CA ALA A 152 29.15 -51.56 1.13
C ALA A 152 29.28 -52.71 0.11
N SER A 153 29.41 -52.43 -1.18
CA SER A 153 29.63 -53.46 -2.22
C SER A 153 30.94 -54.21 -2.06
N LEU A 154 31.94 -53.54 -1.47
CA LEU A 154 33.26 -54.11 -1.16
C LEU A 154 33.32 -54.79 0.26
N GLY A 155 32.18 -54.79 0.96
CA GLY A 155 32.06 -55.38 2.32
C GLY A 155 32.65 -54.49 3.44
N ALA A 156 33.02 -53.24 3.17
CA ALA A 156 33.57 -52.29 4.13
C ALA A 156 32.52 -51.54 4.97
N ARG A 157 31.22 -51.60 4.58
CA ARG A 157 30.08 -50.97 5.25
C ARG A 157 28.91 -51.95 5.39
N THR A 158 28.04 -51.66 6.34
CA THR A 158 26.82 -52.46 6.56
C THR A 158 25.64 -51.97 5.72
N THR A 159 24.65 -52.84 5.49
CA THR A 159 23.40 -52.46 4.81
C THR A 159 22.66 -51.35 5.58
N LEU A 160 22.83 -51.26 6.90
CA LEU A 160 22.25 -50.20 7.72
C LEU A 160 22.87 -48.84 7.40
N ASP A 161 24.17 -48.79 7.15
CA ASP A 161 24.87 -47.53 6.77
C ASP A 161 24.37 -47.00 5.43
N VAL A 162 24.09 -47.91 4.49
CA VAL A 162 23.49 -47.52 3.18
C VAL A 162 22.09 -46.99 3.35
N LEU A 163 21.26 -47.60 4.18
CA LEU A 163 19.88 -47.17 4.45
C LEU A 163 19.85 -45.77 5.13
N ASN A 164 20.77 -45.54 6.08
CA ASN A 164 20.90 -44.27 6.74
C ASN A 164 21.31 -43.16 5.76
N ALA A 165 22.25 -43.46 4.84
CA ALA A 165 22.68 -42.51 3.81
C ALA A 165 21.62 -42.24 2.72
N GLU A 166 20.62 -43.14 2.58
CA GLU A 166 19.47 -42.93 1.69
C GLU A 166 18.38 -42.04 2.32
N GLN A 167 18.33 -41.95 3.65
CA GLN A 167 17.38 -41.15 4.40
C GLN A 167 17.82 -39.68 4.58
N GLU A 168 19.10 -39.38 4.46
CA GLU A 168 19.64 -38.01 4.52
C GLU A 168 19.44 -37.25 3.19
#